data_c8f8dd586fbf57f8f5993ccf61efaf96
#
_entry.id   c8f8dd586fbf57f8f5993ccf61efaf96
#
_cell.length_a   1.000
_cell.length_b   1.000
_cell.length_c   1.000
_cell.angle_alpha   90.00
_cell.angle_beta   90.00
_cell.angle_gamma   90.00
#
_symmetry.space_group_name_H-M   'P 1'
#
loop_
_entity.id
_entity.type
_entity.pdbx_description
1 polymer ?
#
loop_
_entity_poly.entity_id
_entity_poly.type
_entity_poly.pdbx_seq_one_letter_code
_entity_poly.pdbx_strand_id
1 'polypeptide(L)'
;MISLNIEKTLGFISKENVFAYESQVKAAQDALENGTGKGNDFLGWLHLPSSITQEHLADLKATAQVLRDNCEVVVVAGIGGSYLGARAVIEA
;
A
#
# COMPACT_ATOMS: atom_id res chain seq x y z
N MET A 1 -13.63 5.26 9.23
CA MET A 1 -12.26 5.60 9.73
C MET A 1 -11.63 4.33 10.23
N ILE A 2 -10.40 4.02 9.84
CA ILE A 2 -9.67 2.85 10.33
C ILE A 2 -9.06 3.22 11.68
N SER A 3 -9.18 2.35 12.69
CA SER A 3 -8.56 2.51 14.02
C SER A 3 -7.76 1.25 14.37
N LEU A 4 -6.69 1.43 15.15
CA LEU A 4 -5.88 0.35 15.67
C LEU A 4 -6.17 0.17 17.17
N ASN A 5 -6.58 -1.04 17.56
CA ASN A 5 -6.76 -1.40 18.97
C ASN A 5 -5.61 -2.32 19.41
N ILE A 6 -4.81 -1.87 20.36
CA ILE A 6 -3.64 -2.59 20.89
C ILE A 6 -3.91 -3.24 22.27
N GLU A 7 -5.13 -3.16 22.80
CA GLU A 7 -5.44 -3.62 24.18
C GLU A 7 -5.03 -5.08 24.41
N LYS A 8 -5.22 -5.95 23.42
CA LYS A 8 -4.85 -7.37 23.52
C LYS A 8 -3.34 -7.62 23.58
N THR A 9 -2.51 -6.65 23.22
CA THR A 9 -1.04 -6.77 23.28
C THR A 9 -0.50 -6.37 24.65
N LEU A 10 -1.27 -5.58 25.44
CA LEU A 10 -0.83 -5.02 26.71
C LEU A 10 -0.66 -6.06 27.84
N GLY A 11 -1.05 -7.31 27.62
CA GLY A 11 -0.70 -8.44 28.48
C GLY A 11 0.74 -8.94 28.31
N PHE A 12 1.39 -8.57 27.18
CA PHE A 12 2.76 -9.01 26.83
C PHE A 12 3.78 -7.87 26.86
N ILE A 13 3.34 -6.65 26.58
CA ILE A 13 4.19 -5.46 26.57
C ILE A 13 3.45 -4.30 27.25
N SER A 14 4.12 -3.54 28.10
CA SER A 14 3.50 -2.39 28.76
C SER A 14 3.25 -1.24 27.78
N LYS A 15 2.26 -0.42 28.06
CA LYS A 15 1.94 0.76 27.27
C LYS A 15 3.12 1.73 27.18
N GLU A 16 3.84 1.90 28.29
CA GLU A 16 5.04 2.74 28.39
C GLU A 16 6.13 2.24 27.45
N ASN A 17 6.34 0.92 27.38
CA ASN A 17 7.32 0.33 26.46
C ASN A 17 6.94 0.53 25.00
N VAL A 18 5.65 0.48 24.66
CA VAL A 18 5.19 0.78 23.30
C VAL A 18 5.50 2.23 22.95
N PHE A 19 5.16 3.18 23.82
CA PHE A 19 5.38 4.61 23.56
C PHE A 19 6.85 5.05 23.71
N ALA A 20 7.71 4.25 24.35
CA ALA A 20 9.15 4.52 24.37
C ALA A 20 9.81 4.50 22.96
N TYR A 21 9.17 3.88 21.99
CA TYR A 21 9.64 3.87 20.59
C TYR A 21 9.20 5.08 19.76
N GLU A 22 8.40 6.00 20.30
CA GLU A 22 7.84 7.13 19.55
C GLU A 22 8.89 7.95 18.80
N SER A 23 10.00 8.30 19.47
CA SER A 23 11.08 9.07 18.84
C SER A 23 11.77 8.32 17.72
N GLN A 24 11.94 7.00 17.86
CA GLN A 24 12.57 6.16 16.83
C GLN A 24 11.63 5.99 15.64
N VAL A 25 10.35 5.79 15.88
CA VAL A 25 9.32 5.69 14.83
C VAL A 25 9.25 7.01 14.06
N LYS A 26 9.26 8.15 14.77
CA LYS A 26 9.26 9.46 14.13
C LYS A 26 10.50 9.66 13.25
N ALA A 27 11.68 9.34 13.75
CA ALA A 27 12.92 9.45 12.98
C ALA A 27 12.92 8.54 11.74
N ALA A 28 12.39 7.34 11.84
CA ALA A 28 12.24 6.42 10.72
C ALA A 28 11.23 6.94 9.68
N GLN A 29 10.10 7.50 10.14
CA GLN A 29 9.12 8.15 9.27
C GLN A 29 9.73 9.36 8.54
N ASP A 30 10.43 10.23 9.26
CA ASP A 30 11.09 11.39 8.66
C ASP A 30 12.14 10.97 7.61
N ALA A 31 12.89 9.90 7.86
CA ALA A 31 13.85 9.35 6.90
C ALA A 31 13.16 8.78 5.65
N LEU A 32 12.02 8.12 5.81
CA LEU A 32 11.20 7.60 4.71
C LEU A 32 10.64 8.73 3.85
N GLU A 33 9.98 9.71 4.48
CA GLU A 33 9.34 10.84 3.80
C GLU A 33 10.35 11.73 3.05
N ASN A 34 11.55 11.91 3.62
CA ASN A 34 12.61 12.73 3.02
C ASN A 34 13.54 11.92 2.09
N GLY A 35 13.34 10.61 1.95
CA GLY A 35 14.16 9.77 1.09
C GLY A 35 15.64 9.71 1.51
N THR A 36 15.94 9.78 2.82
CA THR A 36 17.31 9.80 3.34
C THR A 36 17.80 8.44 3.83
N GLY A 37 16.93 7.44 3.86
CA GLY A 37 17.28 6.08 4.28
C GLY A 37 17.84 5.21 3.16
N LYS A 38 18.31 4.01 3.51
CA LYS A 38 18.69 2.99 2.54
C LYS A 38 17.46 2.57 1.72
N GLY A 39 17.64 2.43 0.39
CA GLY A 39 16.55 2.08 -0.52
C GLY A 39 15.71 3.26 -0.98
N ASN A 40 16.18 4.48 -0.80
CA ASN A 40 15.53 5.70 -1.25
C ASN A 40 15.25 5.75 -2.76
N ASP A 41 15.97 4.97 -3.58
CA ASP A 41 15.71 4.81 -5.02
C ASP A 41 14.41 4.03 -5.31
N PHE A 42 13.79 3.40 -4.31
CA PHE A 42 12.62 2.54 -4.44
C PHE A 42 11.37 3.09 -3.72
N LEU A 43 11.20 4.40 -3.64
CA LEU A 43 10.10 5.06 -2.93
C LEU A 43 8.91 5.45 -3.81
N GLY A 44 8.84 5.00 -5.07
CA GLY A 44 7.74 5.32 -5.98
C GLY A 44 6.34 4.93 -5.48
N TRP A 45 6.25 4.02 -4.53
CA TRP A 45 5.01 3.58 -3.90
C TRP A 45 4.49 4.52 -2.80
N LEU A 46 5.38 5.31 -2.18
CA LEU A 46 5.08 6.06 -0.94
C LEU A 46 3.91 7.03 -1.11
N HIS A 47 3.90 7.78 -2.19
CA HIS A 47 2.84 8.76 -2.49
C HIS A 47 1.94 8.32 -3.65
N LEU A 48 2.06 7.07 -4.11
CA LEU A 48 1.30 6.56 -5.25
C LEU A 48 -0.22 6.76 -5.13
N PRO A 49 -0.88 6.48 -3.99
CA PRO A 49 -2.32 6.68 -3.88
C PRO A 49 -2.75 8.13 -4.09
N SER A 50 -1.90 9.09 -3.68
CA SER A 50 -2.17 10.52 -3.83
C SER A 50 -1.84 11.07 -5.23
N SER A 51 -1.06 10.32 -6.02
CA SER A 51 -0.65 10.71 -7.38
C SER A 51 -1.62 10.26 -8.48
N ILE A 52 -2.64 9.47 -8.13
CA ILE A 52 -3.63 8.96 -9.09
C ILE A 52 -4.54 10.11 -9.52
N THR A 53 -4.47 10.47 -10.80
CA THR A 53 -5.27 11.53 -11.41
C THR A 53 -6.53 10.99 -12.08
N GLN A 54 -7.46 11.89 -12.44
CA GLN A 54 -8.63 11.54 -13.24
C GLN A 54 -8.24 11.04 -14.64
N GLU A 55 -7.14 11.54 -15.18
CA GLU A 55 -6.58 11.09 -16.47
C GLU A 55 -6.09 9.64 -16.38
N HIS A 56 -5.33 9.29 -15.34
CA HIS A 56 -4.94 7.89 -15.08
C HIS A 56 -6.16 6.96 -14.96
N LEU A 57 -7.20 7.41 -14.26
CA LEU A 57 -8.43 6.62 -14.14
C LEU A 57 -9.18 6.47 -15.46
N ALA A 58 -9.17 7.49 -16.30
CA ALA A 58 -9.78 7.44 -17.64
C ALA A 58 -9.03 6.46 -18.54
N ASP A 59 -7.69 6.49 -18.53
CA ASP A 59 -6.84 5.57 -19.29
C ASP A 59 -7.04 4.11 -18.86
N LEU A 60 -7.06 3.85 -17.54
CA LEU A 60 -7.36 2.52 -17.02
C LEU A 60 -8.74 2.01 -17.43
N LYS A 61 -9.77 2.88 -17.42
CA LYS A 61 -11.12 2.53 -17.87
C LYS A 61 -11.17 2.24 -19.36
N ALA A 62 -10.47 3.03 -20.17
CA ALA A 62 -10.38 2.80 -21.62
C ALA A 62 -9.72 1.46 -21.92
N THR A 63 -8.58 1.17 -21.28
CA THR A 63 -7.89 -0.12 -21.41
C THR A 63 -8.77 -1.29 -20.96
N ALA A 64 -9.47 -1.16 -19.83
CA ALA A 64 -10.40 -2.18 -19.36
C ALA A 64 -11.55 -2.41 -20.35
N GLN A 65 -12.03 -1.36 -21.03
CA GLN A 65 -13.08 -1.50 -22.03
C GLN A 65 -12.57 -2.26 -23.26
N VAL A 66 -11.35 -1.96 -23.74
CA VAL A 66 -10.73 -2.71 -24.84
C VAL A 66 -10.63 -4.20 -24.52
N LEU A 67 -10.26 -4.55 -23.29
CA LEU A 67 -10.20 -5.96 -22.88
C LEU A 67 -11.59 -6.60 -22.87
N ARG A 68 -12.61 -5.92 -22.35
CA ARG A 68 -14.00 -6.42 -22.36
C ARG A 68 -14.54 -6.66 -23.76
N ASP A 69 -14.20 -5.79 -24.69
CA ASP A 69 -14.73 -5.85 -26.08
C ASP A 69 -14.03 -6.94 -26.91
N ASN A 70 -12.80 -7.35 -26.54
CA ASN A 70 -11.97 -8.24 -27.34
C ASN A 70 -11.61 -9.57 -26.67
N CYS A 71 -11.86 -9.74 -25.39
CA CYS A 71 -11.46 -10.91 -24.62
C CYS A 71 -12.65 -11.52 -23.88
N GLU A 72 -12.83 -12.84 -24.00
CA GLU A 72 -13.78 -13.58 -23.17
C GLU A 72 -13.21 -13.87 -21.77
N VAL A 73 -11.88 -14.00 -21.66
CA VAL A 73 -11.17 -14.30 -20.42
C VAL A 73 -9.91 -13.47 -20.34
N VAL A 74 -9.65 -12.89 -19.18
CA VAL A 74 -8.37 -12.23 -18.85
C VAL A 74 -7.67 -13.05 -17.78
N VAL A 75 -6.45 -13.49 -18.05
CA VAL A 75 -5.63 -14.27 -17.10
C VAL A 75 -4.57 -13.36 -16.51
N VAL A 76 -4.56 -13.23 -15.19
CA VAL A 76 -3.54 -12.50 -14.44
C VAL A 76 -2.51 -13.49 -13.89
N ALA A 77 -1.30 -13.45 -14.41
CA ALA A 77 -0.17 -14.25 -13.94
C ALA A 77 0.76 -13.39 -13.08
N GLY A 78 1.02 -13.82 -11.87
CA GLY A 78 1.90 -13.12 -10.94
C GLY A 78 2.29 -14.00 -9.76
N ILE A 79 3.29 -13.58 -9.00
CA ILE A 79 3.74 -14.28 -7.79
C ILE A 79 3.77 -13.32 -6.60
N GLY A 80 3.32 -13.77 -5.43
CA GLY A 80 3.30 -12.96 -4.21
C GLY A 80 2.54 -11.65 -4.38
N GLY A 81 3.18 -10.53 -4.06
CA GLY A 81 2.57 -9.20 -4.15
C GLY A 81 2.13 -8.77 -5.55
N SER A 82 2.70 -9.39 -6.59
CA SER A 82 2.33 -9.06 -7.98
C SER A 82 0.91 -9.50 -8.37
N TYR A 83 0.26 -10.40 -7.60
CA TYR A 83 -1.12 -10.79 -7.86
C TYR A 83 -2.05 -10.67 -6.65
N LEU A 84 -1.52 -10.76 -5.42
CA LEU A 84 -2.36 -10.79 -4.21
C LEU A 84 -3.20 -9.53 -4.04
N GLY A 85 -2.67 -8.37 -4.39
CA GLY A 85 -3.40 -7.10 -4.34
C GLY A 85 -4.58 -7.07 -5.31
N ALA A 86 -4.36 -7.46 -6.56
CA ALA A 86 -5.41 -7.57 -7.57
C ALA A 86 -6.46 -8.61 -7.16
N ARG A 87 -6.03 -9.78 -6.67
CA ARG A 87 -6.91 -10.84 -6.19
C ARG A 87 -7.80 -10.38 -5.05
N ALA A 88 -7.26 -9.67 -4.07
CA ALA A 88 -8.03 -9.16 -2.93
C ALA A 88 -9.20 -8.25 -3.35
N VAL A 89 -9.01 -7.45 -4.41
CA VAL A 89 -10.06 -6.57 -4.94
C VAL A 89 -11.04 -7.32 -5.84
N ILE A 90 -10.57 -8.31 -6.62
CA ILE A 90 -11.42 -9.10 -7.52
C ILE A 90 -12.37 -10.02 -6.75
N GLU A 91 -11.91 -10.54 -5.60
CA GLU A 91 -12.66 -11.50 -4.77
C GLU A 91 -13.50 -10.82 -3.66
N ALA A 92 -13.38 -9.50 -3.47
CA ALA A 92 -14.14 -8.74 -2.47
C ALA A 92 -15.57 -8.44 -2.94
#